data_25eb0224261155cbb7806f160e017943
#
_entry.id   25eb0224261155cbb7806f160e017943
#
_cell.length_a   1.000
_cell.length_b   1.000
_cell.length_c   1.000
_cell.angle_alpha   90.00
_cell.angle_beta   90.00
_cell.angle_gamma   90.00
#
_symmetry.space_group_name_H-M   'P 1'
#
loop_
_entity.id
_entity.type
_entity.pdbx_description
1 polymer ?
#
loop_
_entity_poly.entity_id
_entity_poly.type
_entity_poly.pdbx_seq_one_letter_code
_entity_poly.pdbx_strand_id
1 'polypeptide(L)'
;MIKSMAEDKTGEWIAADCLPDCLFIRPSGNPFKAAEFVTFFGGDVEITEKALIKIQKLDVGADMAYATASESAKFTYKGTPNDDPSFTVSTVWKKVGGAWKLAHGHRSTATGNDMSSWDGCV
;
A
#
# COMPACT_ATOMS: atom_id res chain seq x y z
N MET A 1 -3.71 -12.52 0.66
CA MET A 1 -3.33 -11.43 1.57
C MET A 1 -2.98 -10.13 0.82
N ILE A 2 -2.13 -10.20 -0.19
CA ILE A 2 -1.78 -8.99 -0.98
C ILE A 2 -3.02 -8.41 -1.66
N LYS A 3 -3.86 -9.25 -2.23
CA LYS A 3 -5.12 -8.81 -2.85
C LYS A 3 -6.08 -8.18 -1.83
N SER A 4 -6.23 -8.80 -0.67
CA SER A 4 -7.09 -8.27 0.40
C SER A 4 -6.61 -6.90 0.88
N MET A 5 -5.30 -6.73 1.02
CA MET A 5 -4.72 -5.42 1.34
C MET A 5 -4.96 -4.40 0.23
N ALA A 6 -4.75 -4.81 -1.02
CA ALA A 6 -4.93 -3.92 -2.17
C ALA A 6 -6.37 -3.44 -2.33
N GLU A 7 -7.34 -4.25 -1.95
CA GLU A 7 -8.77 -3.95 -2.05
C GLU A 7 -9.36 -3.30 -0.79
N ASP A 8 -8.56 -3.11 0.26
CA ASP A 8 -9.02 -2.54 1.53
C ASP A 8 -9.32 -1.05 1.37
N LYS A 9 -10.59 -0.70 1.44
CA LYS A 9 -11.07 0.69 1.32
C LYS A 9 -11.24 1.37 2.67
N THR A 10 -11.25 0.62 3.76
CA THR A 10 -11.56 1.13 5.11
C THR A 10 -10.35 1.20 6.03
N GLY A 11 -9.27 0.50 5.68
CA GLY A 11 -8.11 0.33 6.54
C GLY A 11 -8.28 -0.76 7.60
N GLU A 12 -9.45 -1.39 7.68
CA GLU A 12 -9.73 -2.42 8.69
C GLU A 12 -8.88 -3.66 8.50
N TRP A 13 -8.67 -4.09 7.26
CA TRP A 13 -7.82 -5.22 6.97
C TRP A 13 -6.37 -4.94 7.39
N ILE A 14 -5.87 -3.77 7.01
CA ILE A 14 -4.51 -3.34 7.37
C ILE A 14 -4.35 -3.30 8.89
N ALA A 15 -5.32 -2.72 9.60
CA ALA A 15 -5.27 -2.63 11.05
C ALA A 15 -5.30 -4.00 11.73
N ALA A 16 -6.02 -4.97 11.16
CA ALA A 16 -6.13 -6.32 11.71
C ALA A 16 -4.88 -7.17 11.44
N ASP A 17 -4.26 -6.99 10.29
CA ASP A 17 -3.19 -7.87 9.79
C ASP A 17 -1.80 -7.22 9.75
N CYS A 18 -1.67 -6.02 10.29
CA CYS A 18 -0.39 -5.36 10.52
C CYS A 18 0.23 -5.76 11.85
N LEU A 19 1.56 -5.76 11.90
CA LEU A 19 2.27 -5.74 13.18
C LEU A 19 2.08 -4.38 13.86
N PRO A 20 2.12 -4.32 15.20
CA PRO A 20 1.93 -3.05 15.93
C PRO A 20 2.94 -1.96 15.55
N ASP A 21 4.16 -2.35 15.17
CA ASP A 21 5.23 -1.45 14.74
C ASP A 21 5.32 -1.30 13.22
N CYS A 22 4.33 -1.78 12.48
CA CYS A 22 4.27 -1.64 11.04
C CYS A 22 4.30 -0.17 10.63
N LEU A 23 5.20 0.14 9.72
CA LEU A 23 5.33 1.45 9.15
C LEU A 23 4.96 1.40 7.66
N PHE A 24 4.05 2.27 7.25
CA PHE A 24 3.67 2.39 5.86
C PHE A 24 4.01 3.79 5.35
N ILE A 25 4.84 3.87 4.32
CA ILE A 25 5.28 5.15 3.77
C ILE A 25 4.39 5.55 2.60
N ARG A 26 3.77 6.71 2.70
CA ARG A 26 2.93 7.28 1.65
C ARG A 26 3.78 7.89 0.53
N PRO A 27 3.20 8.12 -0.65
CA PRO A 27 3.91 8.79 -1.75
C PRO A 27 4.51 10.16 -1.39
N SER A 28 3.91 10.85 -0.41
CA SER A 28 4.43 12.11 0.12
C SER A 28 5.71 11.96 0.95
N GLY A 29 6.10 10.72 1.29
CA GLY A 29 7.21 10.42 2.18
C GLY A 29 6.81 10.39 3.66
N ASN A 30 5.56 10.72 3.99
CA ASN A 30 5.10 10.71 5.38
C ASN A 30 4.73 9.29 5.82
N PRO A 31 5.33 8.78 6.90
CA PRO A 31 5.02 7.46 7.41
C PRO A 31 3.68 7.42 8.15
N PHE A 32 3.01 6.28 8.06
CA PHE A 32 1.84 5.93 8.85
C PHE A 32 2.12 4.71 9.71
N LYS A 33 1.59 4.72 10.93
CA LYS A 33 1.49 3.53 11.77
C LYS A 33 0.17 2.81 11.49
N ALA A 34 0.12 1.52 11.79
CA ALA A 34 -1.06 0.70 11.54
C ALA A 34 -2.36 1.31 12.10
N ALA A 35 -2.31 1.81 13.33
CA ALA A 35 -3.48 2.39 13.99
C ALA A 35 -4.03 3.65 13.31
N GLU A 36 -3.23 4.32 12.50
CA GLU A 36 -3.63 5.56 11.82
C GLU A 36 -4.45 5.31 10.55
N PHE A 37 -4.38 4.10 9.98
CA PHE A 37 -5.07 3.79 8.72
C PHE A 37 -6.59 3.90 8.82
N VAL A 38 -7.18 3.39 9.89
CA VAL A 38 -8.64 3.40 10.06
C VAL A 38 -9.13 4.84 10.19
N THR A 39 -8.39 5.68 10.92
CA THR A 39 -8.74 7.09 11.07
C THR A 39 -8.55 7.87 9.78
N PHE A 40 -7.51 7.57 9.02
CA PHE A 40 -7.23 8.23 7.75
C PHE A 40 -8.22 7.85 6.66
N PHE A 41 -8.53 6.55 6.53
CA PHE A 41 -9.55 6.06 5.62
C PHE A 41 -10.93 6.29 6.24
N GLY A 42 -11.75 7.08 5.58
CA GLY A 42 -13.05 7.50 6.11
C GLY A 42 -13.04 8.89 6.75
N GLY A 43 -11.84 9.44 7.01
CA GLY A 43 -11.65 10.83 7.43
C GLY A 43 -11.27 11.69 6.23
N ASP A 44 -9.97 12.02 6.13
CA ASP A 44 -9.44 12.85 5.03
C ASP A 44 -9.48 12.13 3.67
N VAL A 45 -9.40 10.81 3.67
CA VAL A 45 -9.42 9.97 2.47
C VAL A 45 -10.69 9.15 2.43
N GLU A 46 -11.44 9.30 1.34
CA GLU A 46 -12.61 8.46 1.04
C GLU A 46 -12.33 7.69 -0.25
N ILE A 47 -12.17 6.37 -0.13
CA ILE A 47 -11.80 5.49 -1.23
C ILE A 47 -13.05 4.92 -1.86
N THR A 48 -13.23 5.13 -3.17
CA THR A 48 -14.36 4.60 -3.93
C THR A 48 -14.00 3.33 -4.67
N GLU A 49 -12.77 3.23 -5.19
CA GLU A 49 -12.28 2.05 -5.89
C GLU A 49 -10.84 1.74 -5.50
N LYS A 50 -10.54 0.47 -5.27
CA LYS A 50 -9.18 -0.05 -5.10
C LYS A 50 -9.09 -1.44 -5.70
N ALA A 51 -8.02 -1.69 -6.43
CA ALA A 51 -7.81 -2.99 -7.06
C ALA A 51 -6.33 -3.35 -7.18
N LEU A 52 -6.06 -4.65 -7.11
CA LEU A 52 -4.77 -5.21 -7.48
C LEU A 52 -4.74 -5.38 -9.00
N ILE A 53 -3.73 -4.80 -9.65
CA ILE A 53 -3.53 -4.97 -11.09
C ILE A 53 -2.65 -6.19 -11.34
N LYS A 54 -1.47 -6.25 -10.70
CA LYS A 54 -0.50 -7.31 -10.92
C LYS A 54 0.48 -7.40 -9.77
N ILE A 55 0.85 -8.62 -9.38
CA ILE A 55 2.00 -8.87 -8.50
C ILE A 55 3.24 -8.92 -9.39
N GLN A 56 4.13 -7.95 -9.24
CA GLN A 56 5.36 -7.85 -10.02
C GLN A 56 6.44 -8.79 -9.49
N LYS A 57 6.53 -8.92 -8.18
CA LYS A 57 7.52 -9.75 -7.50
C LYS A 57 6.93 -10.25 -6.18
N LEU A 58 7.12 -11.53 -5.91
CA LEU A 58 6.80 -12.13 -4.63
C LEU A 58 7.89 -13.13 -4.27
N ASP A 59 8.52 -12.91 -3.14
CA ASP A 59 9.55 -13.79 -2.59
C ASP A 59 9.13 -14.21 -1.19
N VAL A 60 9.00 -15.51 -0.96
CA VAL A 60 8.51 -16.06 0.30
C VAL A 60 9.59 -16.92 0.92
N GLY A 61 10.08 -16.51 2.09
CA GLY A 61 10.98 -17.29 2.93
C GLY A 61 10.21 -18.03 4.03
N ALA A 62 10.95 -18.60 4.98
CA ALA A 62 10.36 -19.38 6.07
C ALA A 62 9.54 -18.50 7.03
N ASP A 63 9.99 -17.31 7.34
CA ASP A 63 9.40 -16.39 8.31
C ASP A 63 9.32 -14.94 7.83
N MET A 64 9.85 -14.65 6.66
CA MET A 64 9.77 -13.34 6.00
C MET A 64 9.44 -13.47 4.53
N ALA A 65 8.71 -12.49 4.02
CA ALA A 65 8.40 -12.38 2.61
C ALA A 65 8.42 -10.91 2.19
N TYR A 66 8.68 -10.65 0.91
CA TYR A 66 8.44 -9.33 0.35
C TYR A 66 7.69 -9.43 -0.97
N ALA A 67 6.97 -8.38 -1.30
CA ALA A 67 6.23 -8.30 -2.55
C ALA A 67 6.27 -6.89 -3.10
N THR A 68 6.22 -6.80 -4.43
CA THR A 68 5.97 -5.55 -5.14
C THR A 68 4.78 -5.77 -6.06
N ALA A 69 3.79 -4.91 -5.97
CA ALA A 69 2.56 -5.02 -6.72
C ALA A 69 2.17 -3.70 -7.37
N SER A 70 1.50 -3.78 -8.50
CA SER A 70 0.83 -2.65 -9.12
C SER A 70 -0.64 -2.66 -8.72
N GLU A 71 -1.14 -1.51 -8.32
CA GLU A 71 -2.49 -1.30 -7.84
C GLU A 71 -3.11 -0.07 -8.50
N SER A 72 -4.43 0.04 -8.40
CA SER A 72 -5.17 1.24 -8.80
C SER A 72 -6.09 1.69 -7.68
N ALA A 73 -6.37 2.99 -7.64
CA ALA A 73 -7.30 3.55 -6.67
C ALA A 73 -7.98 4.80 -7.21
N LYS A 74 -9.25 4.95 -6.86
CA LYS A 74 -9.98 6.22 -6.99
C LYS A 74 -10.44 6.64 -5.61
N PHE A 75 -10.14 7.86 -5.23
CA PHE A 75 -10.44 8.38 -3.91
C PHE A 75 -10.57 9.89 -3.91
N THR A 76 -11.15 10.44 -2.86
CA THR A 76 -11.09 11.87 -2.57
C THR A 76 -10.14 12.09 -1.39
N TYR A 77 -9.35 13.16 -1.48
CA TYR A 77 -8.52 13.63 -0.38
C TYR A 77 -8.97 15.02 0.01
N LYS A 78 -9.53 15.16 1.21
CA LYS A 78 -10.13 16.42 1.70
C LYS A 78 -11.09 17.02 0.67
N GLY A 79 -11.91 16.17 0.08
CA GLY A 79 -12.92 16.56 -0.93
C GLY A 79 -12.42 16.69 -2.35
N THR A 80 -11.11 16.58 -2.59
CA THR A 80 -10.54 16.66 -3.95
C THR A 80 -10.45 15.28 -4.57
N PRO A 81 -11.07 15.04 -5.74
CA PRO A 81 -10.98 13.76 -6.43
C PRO A 81 -9.56 13.46 -6.92
N ASN A 82 -9.15 12.20 -6.76
CA ASN A 82 -7.89 11.67 -7.26
C ASN A 82 -8.15 10.34 -7.95
N ASP A 83 -7.46 10.13 -9.06
CA ASP A 83 -7.48 8.89 -9.81
C ASP A 83 -6.05 8.45 -10.06
N ASP A 84 -5.64 7.38 -9.37
CA ASP A 84 -4.34 6.74 -9.56
C ASP A 84 -4.56 5.44 -10.33
N PRO A 85 -4.49 5.47 -11.67
CA PRO A 85 -4.76 4.28 -12.50
C PRO A 85 -3.69 3.20 -12.34
N SER A 86 -2.49 3.58 -11.90
CA SER A 86 -1.43 2.63 -11.61
C SER A 86 -0.43 3.24 -10.64
N PHE A 87 -0.21 2.57 -9.53
CA PHE A 87 0.86 2.90 -8.59
C PHE A 87 1.52 1.62 -8.09
N THR A 88 2.69 1.75 -7.54
CA THR A 88 3.47 0.60 -7.05
C THR A 88 3.48 0.59 -5.53
N VAL A 89 3.26 -0.58 -4.96
CA VAL A 89 3.35 -0.82 -3.52
C VAL A 89 4.34 -1.95 -3.27
N SER A 90 5.33 -1.67 -2.45
CA SER A 90 6.27 -2.69 -1.95
C SER A 90 5.95 -2.98 -0.49
N THR A 91 5.91 -4.26 -0.14
CA THR A 91 5.52 -4.71 1.19
C THR A 91 6.49 -5.75 1.71
N VAL A 92 6.71 -5.72 3.03
CA VAL A 92 7.47 -6.73 3.76
C VAL A 92 6.53 -7.37 4.77
N TRP A 93 6.58 -8.70 4.83
CA TRP A 93 5.70 -9.53 5.65
C TRP A 93 6.54 -10.38 6.59
N LYS A 94 6.04 -10.58 7.80
CA LYS A 94 6.62 -11.50 8.79
C LYS A 94 5.61 -12.55 9.18
N LYS A 95 6.08 -13.79 9.33
CA LYS A 95 5.24 -14.88 9.85
C LYS A 95 5.31 -14.90 11.36
N VAL A 96 4.19 -14.69 12.00
CA VAL A 96 4.06 -14.64 13.46
C VAL A 96 2.92 -15.56 13.88
N GLY A 97 3.22 -16.55 14.73
CA GLY A 97 2.22 -17.51 15.18
C GLY A 97 1.56 -18.28 14.04
N GLY A 98 2.28 -18.58 12.96
CA GLY A 98 1.77 -19.26 11.79
C GLY A 98 1.00 -18.39 10.80
N ALA A 99 0.84 -17.08 11.07
CA ALA A 99 0.13 -16.15 10.20
C ALA A 99 1.08 -15.10 9.65
N TRP A 100 0.89 -14.74 8.38
CA TRP A 100 1.61 -13.64 7.76
C TRP A 100 1.03 -12.31 8.23
N LYS A 101 1.91 -11.40 8.68
CA LYS A 101 1.55 -10.05 9.13
C LYS A 101 2.34 -9.02 8.34
N LEU A 102 1.70 -7.92 7.99
CA LEU A 102 2.37 -6.80 7.32
C LEU A 102 3.34 -6.12 8.30
N ALA A 103 4.61 -6.04 7.91
CA ALA A 103 5.66 -5.43 8.72
C ALA A 103 6.07 -4.05 8.22
N HIS A 104 5.97 -3.83 6.90
CA HIS A 104 6.37 -2.57 6.27
C HIS A 104 5.69 -2.45 4.91
N GLY A 105 5.35 -1.24 4.53
CA GLY A 105 4.85 -0.93 3.20
C GLY A 105 5.35 0.40 2.71
N HIS A 106 5.45 0.53 1.39
CA HIS A 106 5.83 1.78 0.74
C HIS A 106 5.05 1.89 -0.57
N ARG A 107 4.30 2.97 -0.69
CA ARG A 107 3.55 3.30 -1.90
C ARG A 107 4.24 4.41 -2.66
N SER A 108 4.43 4.22 -3.97
CA SER A 108 4.84 5.25 -4.92
C SER A 108 3.67 5.57 -5.84
N THR A 109 3.57 6.80 -6.29
CA THR A 109 2.63 7.14 -7.35
C THR A 109 3.36 7.32 -8.67
N ALA A 110 2.76 6.83 -9.75
CA ALA A 110 3.25 7.07 -11.10
C ALA A 110 2.60 8.29 -11.75
N THR A 111 1.57 8.83 -11.11
CA THR A 111 0.77 9.91 -11.68
C THR A 111 1.55 11.23 -11.66
N GLY A 112 1.63 11.88 -12.81
CA GLY A 112 2.25 13.17 -12.94
C GLY A 112 3.78 13.18 -13.01
N ASN A 113 4.41 11.99 -13.00
CA ASN A 113 5.86 11.86 -13.13
C ASN A 113 6.22 11.25 -14.47
N ASP A 114 6.84 12.05 -15.32
CA ASP A 114 7.45 11.54 -16.55
C ASP A 114 8.84 11.00 -16.22
N MET A 115 8.94 9.69 -16.11
CA MET A 115 10.19 9.00 -15.81
C MET A 115 11.13 8.89 -17.01
N SER A 116 10.68 9.28 -18.19
CA SER A 116 11.48 9.20 -19.41
C SER A 116 12.70 10.13 -19.38
N SER A 117 12.65 11.17 -18.56
CA SER A 117 13.76 12.08 -18.35
C SER A 117 14.78 11.65 -17.29
N TRP A 118 14.53 10.53 -16.61
CA TRP A 118 15.38 10.03 -15.53
C TRP A 118 16.42 9.06 -16.08
N ASP A 119 17.47 9.60 -16.64
CA ASP A 119 18.60 8.80 -17.08
C ASP A 119 19.21 8.06 -15.88
N GLY A 120 19.30 6.74 -15.96
CA GLY A 120 19.90 5.92 -14.92
C GLY A 120 18.97 5.39 -13.85
N CYS A 121 17.69 5.76 -13.89
CA CYS A 121 16.68 5.17 -13.02
C CYS A 121 15.95 3.98 -13.65
N VAL A 122 16.32 3.67 -14.85
CA VAL A 122 15.70 2.60 -15.64
C VAL A 122 16.68 1.47 -15.87
#